data_b52ce6199a24997759e1f51ffabf9e65
#
_entry.id   b52ce6199a24997759e1f51ffabf9e65
#
_cell.length_a   1.000
_cell.length_b   1.000
_cell.length_c   1.000
_cell.angle_alpha   90.00
_cell.angle_beta   90.00
_cell.angle_gamma   90.00
#
_symmetry.space_group_name_H-M   'P 1'
#
loop_
_entity.id
_entity.type
_entity.pdbx_description
1 polymer ?
#
loop_
_entity_poly.entity_id
_entity_poly.type
_entity_poly.pdbx_seq_one_letter_code
_entity_poly.pdbx_strand_id
1 'polypeptide(L)'
;MKVVIAIDSFKGSISSPDAGAAIREGIHRVFPDAEVFVRPLADGGEGTVEALALGMHGRIRTVTVTGPLGTPVEAVYGILDDSKTAIIEMSAAAGITLVDEPNRNPLYTTTYGCLLYTSDAADEA
;
A
#
# COMPACT_ATOMS: atom_id res chain seq x y z
N MET A 1 21.01 14.54 17.52
CA MET A 1 21.25 13.32 16.69
C MET A 1 20.18 13.27 15.62
N LYS A 2 20.55 12.96 14.35
CA LYS A 2 19.59 12.75 13.27
C LYS A 2 19.43 11.24 13.02
N VAL A 3 18.17 10.79 12.90
CA VAL A 3 17.82 9.39 12.65
C VAL A 3 16.85 9.34 11.48
N VAL A 4 17.09 8.43 10.54
CA VAL A 4 16.16 8.11 9.46
C VAL A 4 15.64 6.70 9.70
N ILE A 5 14.31 6.55 9.72
CA ILE A 5 13.62 5.26 9.80
C ILE A 5 13.08 4.96 8.41
N ALA A 6 13.66 3.96 7.76
CA ALA A 6 13.25 3.48 6.44
C ALA A 6 12.87 2.00 6.61
N ILE A 7 11.58 1.71 6.65
CA ILE A 7 11.04 0.39 7.01
C ILE A 7 9.88 0.03 6.10
N ASP A 8 9.80 -1.21 5.69
CA ASP A 8 8.67 -1.79 4.98
C ASP A 8 7.61 -2.33 5.96
N SER A 9 6.46 -2.70 5.46
CA SER A 9 5.37 -3.31 6.23
C SER A 9 5.74 -4.73 6.70
N PHE A 10 5.16 -5.13 7.82
CA PHE A 10 5.18 -6.54 8.27
C PHE A 10 3.86 -7.18 7.86
N LYS A 11 3.88 -7.95 6.79
CA LYS A 11 2.70 -8.54 6.15
C LYS A 11 1.72 -9.15 7.15
N GLY A 12 0.48 -8.64 7.12
CA GLY A 12 -0.58 -9.11 8.01
C GLY A 12 -0.46 -8.69 9.48
N SER A 13 0.48 -7.79 9.83
CA SER A 13 0.71 -7.35 11.22
C SER A 13 0.65 -5.83 11.38
N ILE A 14 1.61 -5.09 10.82
CA ILE A 14 1.70 -3.64 11.00
C ILE A 14 2.12 -2.95 9.70
N SER A 15 1.51 -1.82 9.39
CA SER A 15 1.84 -1.01 8.22
C SER A 15 3.22 -0.34 8.37
N SER A 16 3.86 0.01 7.24
CA SER A 16 5.13 0.75 7.25
C SER A 16 5.03 2.09 8.00
N PRO A 17 3.99 2.94 7.80
CA PRO A 17 3.83 4.16 8.58
C PRO A 17 3.70 3.92 10.09
N ASP A 18 2.91 2.93 10.52
CA ASP A 18 2.68 2.62 11.94
C ASP A 18 3.93 2.06 12.59
N ALA A 19 4.65 1.15 11.90
CA ALA A 19 5.94 0.65 12.38
C ALA A 19 6.95 1.79 12.55
N GLY A 20 7.03 2.69 11.56
CA GLY A 20 7.89 3.87 11.63
C GLY A 20 7.52 4.81 12.80
N ALA A 21 6.23 5.00 13.05
CA ALA A 21 5.74 5.81 14.19
C ALA A 21 6.13 5.17 15.54
N ALA A 22 5.95 3.87 15.69
CA ALA A 22 6.30 3.14 16.90
C ALA A 22 7.81 3.20 17.18
N ILE A 23 8.65 3.02 16.14
CA ILE A 23 10.11 3.14 16.27
C ILE A 23 10.50 4.56 16.68
N ARG A 24 9.90 5.59 16.05
CA ARG A 24 10.15 7.00 16.42
C ARG A 24 9.83 7.27 17.87
N GLU A 25 8.70 6.77 18.37
CA GLU A 25 8.32 6.90 19.77
C GLU A 25 9.35 6.22 20.70
N GLY A 26 9.79 5.02 20.36
CA GLY A 26 10.83 4.29 21.11
C GLY A 26 12.15 5.07 21.16
N ILE A 27 12.56 5.68 20.04
CA ILE A 27 13.78 6.52 20.00
C ILE A 27 13.63 7.74 20.91
N HIS A 28 12.51 8.44 20.85
CA HIS A 28 12.29 9.64 21.66
C HIS A 28 12.20 9.36 23.15
N ARG A 29 11.84 8.14 23.59
CA ARG A 29 11.90 7.75 25.01
C ARG A 29 13.32 7.70 25.56
N VAL A 30 14.31 7.40 24.71
CA VAL A 30 15.73 7.30 25.11
C VAL A 30 16.49 8.57 24.74
N PHE A 31 16.16 9.17 23.61
CA PHE A 31 16.79 10.37 23.06
C PHE A 31 15.73 11.42 22.72
N PRO A 32 15.21 12.17 23.71
CA PRO A 32 14.09 13.11 23.50
C PRO A 32 14.38 14.18 22.45
N ASP A 33 15.63 14.62 22.33
CA ASP A 33 16.07 15.67 21.40
C ASP A 33 16.51 15.13 20.03
N ALA A 34 16.26 13.87 19.72
CA ALA A 34 16.59 13.29 18.43
C ALA A 34 15.67 13.82 17.33
N GLU A 35 16.25 14.28 16.23
CA GLU A 35 15.52 14.64 15.01
C GLU A 35 15.26 13.35 14.21
N VAL A 36 14.01 12.88 14.18
CA VAL A 36 13.65 11.58 13.61
C VAL A 36 12.77 11.75 12.37
N PHE A 37 13.23 11.23 11.24
CA PHE A 37 12.53 11.23 9.97
C PHE A 37 12.03 9.83 9.65
N VAL A 38 10.72 9.66 9.55
CA VAL A 38 10.10 8.41 9.07
C VAL A 38 9.94 8.50 7.56
N ARG A 39 10.46 7.50 6.86
CA ARG A 39 10.36 7.32 5.41
C ARG A 39 9.79 5.91 5.15
N PRO A 40 8.47 5.79 5.00
CA PRO A 40 7.86 4.51 4.65
C PRO A 40 8.47 3.97 3.38
N LEU A 41 8.77 2.68 3.35
CA LEU A 41 9.23 1.95 2.18
C LEU A 41 8.18 0.92 1.77
N ALA A 42 8.26 0.50 0.52
CA ALA A 42 7.50 -0.61 -0.01
C ALA A 42 8.33 -1.32 -1.10
N ASP A 43 8.15 -2.63 -1.21
CA ASP A 43 8.90 -3.49 -2.14
C ASP A 43 8.20 -3.72 -3.49
N GLY A 44 7.09 -2.99 -3.73
CA GLY A 44 6.21 -3.18 -4.89
C GLY A 44 4.99 -4.05 -4.58
N GLY A 45 4.89 -4.59 -3.36
CA GLY A 45 3.74 -5.33 -2.87
C GLY A 45 2.73 -4.45 -2.11
N GLU A 46 2.07 -5.04 -1.13
CA GLU A 46 1.05 -4.39 -0.29
C GLU A 46 1.58 -3.12 0.40
N GLY A 47 0.85 -2.01 0.26
CA GLY A 47 1.21 -0.71 0.85
C GLY A 47 2.09 0.19 -0.02
N THR A 48 2.44 -0.24 -1.24
CA THR A 48 3.24 0.56 -2.18
C THR A 48 2.53 1.85 -2.59
N VAL A 49 1.23 1.77 -2.88
CA VAL A 49 0.41 2.93 -3.27
C VAL A 49 0.41 3.98 -2.16
N GLU A 50 0.16 3.57 -0.92
CA GLU A 50 0.14 4.49 0.23
C GLU A 50 1.51 5.13 0.47
N ALA A 51 2.58 4.32 0.48
CA ALA A 51 3.93 4.80 0.73
C ALA A 51 4.38 5.82 -0.33
N LEU A 52 4.12 5.55 -1.61
CA LEU A 52 4.49 6.45 -2.71
C LEU A 52 3.59 7.67 -2.78
N ALA A 53 2.27 7.52 -2.62
CA ALA A 53 1.35 8.65 -2.62
C ALA A 53 1.69 9.64 -1.49
N LEU A 54 1.93 9.14 -0.25
CA LEU A 54 2.37 9.98 0.87
C LEU A 54 3.73 10.64 0.61
N GLY A 55 4.69 9.89 0.04
CA GLY A 55 6.05 10.38 -0.22
C GLY A 55 6.14 11.41 -1.34
N MET A 56 5.23 11.37 -2.31
CA MET A 56 5.24 12.17 -3.53
C MET A 56 4.06 13.16 -3.62
N HIS A 57 3.38 13.42 -2.51
CA HIS A 57 2.24 14.35 -2.41
C HIS A 57 1.07 14.00 -3.35
N GLY A 58 0.90 12.70 -3.66
CA GLY A 58 -0.19 12.21 -4.48
C GLY A 58 -1.52 12.12 -3.72
N ARG A 59 -2.56 11.77 -4.47
CA ARG A 59 -3.92 11.54 -3.95
C ARG A 59 -4.25 10.06 -4.07
N ILE A 60 -4.95 9.51 -3.07
CA ILE A 60 -5.45 8.13 -3.09
C ILE A 60 -6.89 8.13 -3.58
N ARG A 61 -7.20 7.19 -4.46
CA ARG A 61 -8.53 6.88 -4.98
C ARG A 61 -8.90 5.45 -4.64
N THR A 62 -10.19 5.22 -4.48
CA THR A 62 -10.75 3.87 -4.24
C THR A 62 -11.71 3.53 -5.36
N VAL A 63 -11.64 2.30 -5.83
CA VAL A 63 -12.53 1.75 -6.85
C VAL A 63 -12.95 0.33 -6.46
N THR A 64 -14.19 -0.03 -6.78
CA THR A 64 -14.70 -1.38 -6.57
C THR A 64 -14.41 -2.23 -7.78
N VAL A 65 -13.67 -3.33 -7.61
CA VAL A 65 -13.31 -4.26 -8.68
C VAL A 65 -13.66 -5.70 -8.31
N THR A 66 -13.54 -6.61 -9.27
CA THR A 66 -13.71 -8.05 -9.01
C THR A 66 -12.50 -8.59 -8.26
N GLY A 67 -12.70 -9.06 -7.05
CA GLY A 67 -11.64 -9.69 -6.25
C GLY A 67 -11.28 -11.10 -6.70
N PRO A 68 -10.29 -11.73 -6.02
CA PRO A 68 -9.76 -13.03 -6.42
C PRO A 68 -10.77 -14.17 -6.41
N LEU A 69 -11.79 -14.09 -5.57
CA LEU A 69 -12.88 -15.09 -5.46
C LEU A 69 -14.12 -14.73 -6.31
N GLY A 70 -14.03 -13.75 -7.20
CA GLY A 70 -15.15 -13.30 -8.02
C GLY A 70 -16.14 -12.37 -7.29
N THR A 71 -15.90 -12.03 -6.05
CA THR A 71 -16.68 -11.07 -5.25
C THR A 71 -16.11 -9.66 -5.36
N PRO A 72 -16.93 -8.60 -5.22
CA PRO A 72 -16.43 -7.23 -5.22
C PRO A 72 -15.45 -6.98 -4.07
N VAL A 73 -14.38 -6.25 -4.35
CA VAL A 73 -13.41 -5.74 -3.37
C VAL A 73 -13.09 -4.28 -3.65
N GLU A 74 -12.76 -3.53 -2.61
CA GLU A 74 -12.28 -2.17 -2.72
C GLU A 74 -10.76 -2.19 -2.99
N ALA A 75 -10.35 -1.63 -4.12
CA ALA A 75 -8.94 -1.46 -4.47
C ALA A 75 -8.55 0.02 -4.46
N VAL A 76 -7.34 0.33 -4.00
CA VAL A 76 -6.83 1.70 -3.91
C VAL A 76 -5.71 1.92 -4.92
N TYR A 77 -5.69 3.10 -5.56
CA TYR A 77 -4.60 3.55 -6.39
C TYR A 77 -4.22 5.01 -6.09
N GLY A 78 -3.01 5.39 -6.42
CA GLY A 78 -2.50 6.74 -6.23
C GLY A 78 -2.45 7.50 -7.55
N ILE A 79 -2.81 8.78 -7.52
CA ILE A 79 -2.53 9.72 -8.61
C ILE A 79 -1.53 10.73 -8.07
N LEU A 80 -0.39 10.88 -8.75
CA LEU A 80 0.62 11.85 -8.36
C LEU A 80 0.19 13.27 -8.71
N ASP A 81 0.87 14.25 -8.12
CA ASP A 81 0.57 15.68 -8.31
C ASP A 81 0.73 16.16 -9.77
N ASP A 82 1.51 15.44 -10.60
CA ASP A 82 1.63 15.70 -12.02
C ASP A 82 0.35 15.38 -12.82
N SER A 83 -0.63 14.72 -12.18
CA SER A 83 -1.91 14.25 -12.74
C SER A 83 -1.76 13.45 -14.05
N LYS A 84 -0.59 12.82 -14.22
CA LYS A 84 -0.26 11.98 -15.40
C LYS A 84 0.32 10.62 -15.00
N THR A 85 0.62 10.45 -13.71
CA THR A 85 1.20 9.21 -13.20
C THR A 85 0.23 8.58 -12.20
N ALA A 86 -0.26 7.40 -12.52
CA ALA A 86 -1.00 6.55 -11.60
C ALA A 86 -0.07 5.49 -11.00
N ILE A 87 -0.23 5.23 -9.71
CA ILE A 87 0.46 4.17 -8.98
C ILE A 87 -0.59 3.13 -8.61
N ILE A 88 -0.42 1.93 -9.10
CA ILE A 88 -1.29 0.79 -8.81
C ILE A 88 -0.48 -0.36 -8.25
N GLU A 89 -1.08 -1.12 -7.35
CA GLU A 89 -0.50 -2.37 -6.85
C GLU A 89 -1.47 -3.52 -7.10
N MET A 90 -1.00 -4.59 -7.71
CA MET A 90 -1.82 -5.75 -8.04
C MET A 90 -2.46 -6.39 -6.80
N SER A 91 -1.79 -6.32 -5.65
CA SER A 91 -2.26 -6.84 -4.37
C SER A 91 -3.56 -6.19 -3.88
N ALA A 92 -3.84 -4.94 -4.25
CA ALA A 92 -5.09 -4.27 -3.90
C ALA A 92 -6.32 -4.92 -4.55
N ALA A 93 -6.18 -5.50 -5.75
CA ALA A 93 -7.26 -6.16 -6.48
C ALA A 93 -7.19 -7.70 -6.43
N ALA A 94 -6.00 -8.28 -6.25
CA ALA A 94 -5.80 -9.75 -6.32
C ALA A 94 -4.76 -10.27 -5.31
N GLY A 95 -4.53 -9.55 -4.21
CA GLY A 95 -3.59 -9.95 -3.17
C GLY A 95 -4.05 -11.17 -2.37
N ILE A 96 -3.09 -11.90 -1.81
CA ILE A 96 -3.36 -13.08 -0.97
C ILE A 96 -4.12 -12.73 0.31
N THR A 97 -4.02 -11.49 0.77
CA THR A 97 -4.73 -10.97 1.95
C THR A 97 -6.24 -10.85 1.73
N LEU A 98 -6.69 -10.81 0.46
CA LEU A 98 -8.10 -10.80 0.08
C LEU A 98 -8.73 -12.21 0.06
N VAL A 99 -7.93 -13.24 0.33
CA VAL A 99 -8.38 -14.63 0.31
C VAL A 99 -8.08 -15.27 1.66
N ASP A 100 -9.10 -15.70 2.36
CA ASP A 100 -8.98 -16.44 3.61
C ASP A 100 -8.25 -17.79 3.38
N GLU A 101 -7.53 -18.25 4.39
CA GLU A 101 -6.60 -19.38 4.26
C GLU A 101 -7.22 -20.64 3.65
N PRO A 102 -8.45 -21.08 4.03
CA PRO A 102 -9.09 -22.25 3.44
C PRO A 102 -9.38 -22.16 1.94
N ASN A 103 -9.51 -20.94 1.41
CA ASN A 103 -9.86 -20.66 0.01
C ASN A 103 -8.64 -20.31 -0.86
N ARG A 104 -7.44 -20.36 -0.33
CA ARG A 104 -6.18 -20.09 -1.06
C ARG A 104 -5.81 -21.22 -2.02
N ASN A 105 -6.53 -21.27 -3.13
CA ASN A 105 -6.26 -22.22 -4.20
C ASN A 105 -6.13 -21.47 -5.54
N PRO A 106 -4.93 -21.42 -6.15
CA PRO A 106 -4.69 -20.65 -7.38
C PRO A 106 -5.49 -21.18 -8.59
N LEU A 107 -6.07 -22.38 -8.51
CA LEU A 107 -6.92 -22.93 -9.58
C LEU A 107 -8.33 -22.30 -9.58
N TYR A 108 -8.74 -21.67 -8.47
CA TYR A 108 -10.08 -21.10 -8.29
C TYR A 108 -10.05 -19.59 -8.02
N THR A 109 -8.88 -18.97 -8.09
CA THR A 109 -8.73 -17.53 -7.94
C THR A 109 -8.44 -16.86 -9.27
N THR A 110 -8.77 -15.56 -9.36
CA THR A 110 -8.59 -14.78 -10.59
C THR A 110 -7.86 -13.46 -10.31
N THR A 111 -7.16 -12.96 -11.32
CA THR A 111 -6.59 -11.60 -11.36
C THR A 111 -7.38 -10.65 -12.25
N TYR A 112 -8.60 -11.04 -12.65
CA TYR A 112 -9.44 -10.27 -13.59
C TYR A 112 -9.67 -8.82 -13.12
N GLY A 113 -9.86 -8.61 -11.84
CA GLY A 113 -10.03 -7.28 -11.27
C GLY A 113 -8.85 -6.33 -11.49
N CYS A 114 -7.64 -6.88 -11.66
CA CYS A 114 -6.47 -6.06 -11.97
C CYS A 114 -6.59 -5.34 -13.33
N LEU A 115 -7.24 -5.93 -14.31
CA LEU A 115 -7.49 -5.30 -15.62
C LEU A 115 -8.43 -4.10 -15.48
N LEU A 116 -9.54 -4.25 -14.76
CA LEU A 116 -10.48 -3.16 -14.49
C LEU A 116 -9.82 -2.05 -13.70
N TYR A 117 -9.09 -2.40 -12.66
CA TYR A 117 -8.35 -1.50 -11.82
C TYR A 117 -7.33 -0.65 -12.61
N THR A 118 -6.61 -1.27 -13.55
CA THR A 118 -5.66 -0.56 -14.41
C THR A 118 -6.36 0.42 -15.36
N SER A 119 -7.54 0.06 -15.89
CA SER A 119 -8.34 0.92 -16.74
C SER A 119 -8.84 2.15 -15.99
N ASP A 120 -9.42 1.96 -14.81
CA ASP A 120 -9.94 3.06 -13.98
C ASP A 120 -8.82 4.05 -13.59
N ALA A 121 -7.64 3.52 -13.21
CA ALA A 121 -6.49 4.37 -12.89
C ALA A 121 -5.99 5.17 -14.11
N ALA A 122 -6.06 4.61 -15.34
CA ALA A 122 -5.64 5.28 -16.55
C ALA A 122 -6.61 6.40 -16.98
N ASP A 123 -7.90 6.26 -16.68
CA ASP A 123 -8.93 7.27 -17.00
C ASP A 123 -8.83 8.50 -16.08
N GLU A 124 -8.22 8.38 -14.91
CA GLU A 124 -8.06 9.43 -13.89
C GLU A 124 -6.69 10.16 -13.97
N ALA A 125 -5.70 9.61 -14.71
CA ALA A 125 -4.32 10.11 -14.76
C ALA A 125 -4.04 11.15 -15.86
#